data_93840884c5ded925e2c471fa8ac62da6
#
_entry.id   93840884c5ded925e2c471fa8ac62da6
#
_cell.length_a   1.000
_cell.length_b   1.000
_cell.length_c   1.000
_cell.angle_alpha   90.00
_cell.angle_beta   90.00
_cell.angle_gamma   90.00
#
_symmetry.space_group_name_H-M   'P 1'
#
loop_
_entity.id
_entity.type
_entity.pdbx_description
1 polymer ?
#
loop_
_entity_poly.entity_id
_entity_poly.type
_entity_poly.pdbx_seq_one_letter_code
_entity_poly.pdbx_strand_id
1 'polypeptide(L)'
;KGEKISKSKGNGISIEQWLRYASPESLSLYMYPNPKRAKKLYAEVVPKTVDEYLSSIEKFPNQKEKDKILNPVWHIHNGKPPTEKIVMPFSMLLNLVGSSNADNKKILWKFINRFHQEIKPKDYPILDGLTEYAINYFKDKVEPNKRFKKPSSNERKALENLVQKLSQIKQNLKPEEIQTIFYTIGKENG
;
A
#
# COMPACT_ATOMS: atom_id res chain seq x y z
N LYS A 1 -18.59 -8.05 20.01
CA LYS A 1 -19.36 -6.79 19.80
C LYS A 1 -18.34 -5.67 19.66
N GLY A 2 -18.39 -4.88 18.54
CA GLY A 2 -17.47 -3.77 18.33
C GLY A 2 -17.77 -2.62 19.30
N GLU A 3 -16.72 -1.98 19.83
CA GLU A 3 -16.87 -0.77 20.61
C GLU A 3 -17.43 0.38 19.76
N LYS A 4 -18.25 1.24 20.39
CA LYS A 4 -18.73 2.46 19.75
C LYS A 4 -17.55 3.40 19.52
N ILE A 5 -17.41 3.89 18.28
CA ILE A 5 -16.40 4.90 17.95
C ILE A 5 -16.63 6.13 18.80
N SER A 6 -15.62 6.57 19.54
CA SER A 6 -15.64 7.76 20.36
C SER A 6 -14.41 8.60 20.09
N LYS A 7 -14.61 9.90 19.79
CA LYS A 7 -13.49 10.83 19.59
C LYS A 7 -12.60 10.93 20.84
N SER A 8 -13.18 10.80 22.03
CA SER A 8 -12.45 10.83 23.30
C SER A 8 -11.63 9.58 23.57
N LYS A 9 -11.98 8.42 22.98
CA LYS A 9 -11.26 7.16 23.14
C LYS A 9 -10.19 6.92 22.04
N GLY A 10 -10.14 7.77 21.01
CA GLY A 10 -9.17 7.63 19.91
C GLY A 10 -9.29 6.33 19.09
N ASN A 11 -10.39 5.59 19.22
CA ASN A 11 -10.59 4.26 18.64
C ASN A 11 -11.22 4.23 17.25
N GLY A 12 -11.18 5.36 16.53
CA GLY A 12 -11.68 5.52 15.18
C GLY A 12 -10.99 6.64 14.45
N ILE A 13 -11.15 6.70 13.12
CA ILE A 13 -10.70 7.84 12.32
C ILE A 13 -11.90 8.66 11.86
N SER A 14 -11.71 9.99 11.73
CA SER A 14 -12.69 10.89 11.14
C SER A 14 -12.64 10.84 9.60
N ILE A 15 -13.62 11.48 8.95
CA ILE A 15 -13.61 11.61 7.48
C ILE A 15 -12.38 12.42 7.04
N GLU A 16 -12.04 13.49 7.73
CA GLU A 16 -10.86 14.31 7.44
C GLU A 16 -9.56 13.48 7.55
N GLN A 17 -9.49 12.62 8.56
CA GLN A 17 -8.35 11.70 8.70
C GLN A 17 -8.32 10.67 7.57
N TRP A 18 -9.48 10.15 7.13
CA TRP A 18 -9.52 9.27 5.97
C TRP A 18 -8.97 9.98 4.74
N LEU A 19 -9.47 11.18 4.45
CA LEU A 19 -9.07 11.97 3.27
C LEU A 19 -7.60 12.39 3.29
N ARG A 20 -6.94 12.35 4.43
CA ARG A 20 -5.49 12.52 4.55
C ARG A 20 -4.71 11.29 4.05
N TYR A 21 -5.34 10.10 4.08
CA TYR A 21 -4.67 8.83 3.76
C TYR A 21 -5.20 8.14 2.51
N ALA A 22 -6.32 8.59 1.97
CA ALA A 22 -6.98 7.96 0.84
C ALA A 22 -7.98 8.90 0.17
N SER A 23 -8.36 8.57 -1.06
CA SER A 23 -9.33 9.35 -1.84
C SER A 23 -10.76 9.23 -1.30
N PRO A 24 -11.63 10.24 -1.57
CA PRO A 24 -13.05 10.17 -1.22
C PRO A 24 -13.78 9.00 -1.91
N GLU A 25 -13.34 8.59 -3.10
CA GLU A 25 -13.92 7.46 -3.80
C GLU A 25 -13.67 6.15 -3.08
N SER A 26 -12.48 5.98 -2.48
CA SER A 26 -12.17 4.82 -1.64
C SER A 26 -13.05 4.78 -0.37
N LEU A 27 -13.34 5.93 0.23
CA LEU A 27 -14.30 6.03 1.33
C LEU A 27 -15.71 5.65 0.86
N SER A 28 -16.10 6.14 -0.31
CA SER A 28 -17.40 5.82 -0.92
C SER A 28 -17.52 4.31 -1.15
N LEU A 29 -16.45 3.66 -1.65
CA LEU A 29 -16.42 2.19 -1.76
C LEU A 29 -16.60 1.51 -0.42
N TYR A 30 -15.91 1.98 0.62
CA TYR A 30 -16.04 1.41 1.97
C TYR A 30 -17.47 1.51 2.51
N MET A 31 -18.15 2.61 2.24
CA MET A 31 -19.51 2.85 2.71
C MET A 31 -20.58 2.15 1.83
N TYR A 32 -20.32 1.93 0.56
CA TYR A 32 -21.27 1.39 -0.43
C TYR A 32 -21.89 0.03 -0.06
N PRO A 33 -21.10 -1.02 0.31
CA PRO A 33 -21.68 -2.31 0.66
C PRO A 33 -22.40 -2.23 2.02
N ASN A 34 -23.64 -2.72 2.08
CA ASN A 34 -24.43 -2.79 3.32
C ASN A 34 -24.58 -1.42 4.03
N PRO A 35 -25.21 -0.41 3.40
CA PRO A 35 -25.26 0.96 3.93
C PRO A 35 -26.00 1.08 5.27
N LYS A 36 -26.88 0.11 5.59
CA LYS A 36 -27.59 0.06 6.89
C LYS A 36 -26.80 -0.59 8.02
N ARG A 37 -25.63 -1.18 7.73
CA ARG A 37 -24.80 -1.85 8.73
C ARG A 37 -23.76 -0.88 9.30
N ALA A 38 -23.61 -0.86 10.62
CA ALA A 38 -22.54 -0.09 11.25
C ALA A 38 -21.17 -0.49 10.72
N LYS A 39 -20.36 0.50 10.35
CA LYS A 39 -18.99 0.31 9.86
C LYS A 39 -17.99 0.65 10.94
N LYS A 40 -16.87 -0.07 10.97
CA LYS A 40 -15.75 0.20 11.87
C LYS A 40 -14.70 1.03 11.14
N LEU A 41 -14.66 2.35 11.40
CA LEU A 41 -13.70 3.27 10.81
C LEU A 41 -12.45 3.34 11.70
N TYR A 42 -11.41 2.59 11.38
CA TYR A 42 -10.08 2.66 11.99
C TYR A 42 -9.00 2.63 10.90
N ALA A 43 -7.79 3.08 11.25
CA ALA A 43 -6.75 3.36 10.27
C ALA A 43 -6.39 2.14 9.41
N GLU A 44 -6.39 0.95 10.01
CA GLU A 44 -5.98 -0.30 9.36
C GLU A 44 -6.89 -0.75 8.22
N VAL A 45 -8.14 -0.26 8.15
CA VAL A 45 -9.03 -0.58 7.01
C VAL A 45 -8.71 0.24 5.77
N VAL A 46 -8.02 1.38 5.91
CA VAL A 46 -7.73 2.29 4.79
C VAL A 46 -6.93 1.61 3.69
N PRO A 47 -5.75 1.00 3.95
CA PRO A 47 -4.95 0.39 2.88
C PRO A 47 -5.71 -0.69 2.13
N LYS A 48 -6.42 -1.55 2.86
CA LYS A 48 -7.21 -2.62 2.26
C LYS A 48 -8.32 -2.08 1.36
N THR A 49 -9.02 -1.05 1.82
CA THR A 49 -10.12 -0.45 1.04
C THR A 49 -9.61 0.25 -0.22
N VAL A 50 -8.45 0.91 -0.13
CA VAL A 50 -7.81 1.50 -1.32
C VAL A 50 -7.45 0.40 -2.33
N ASP A 51 -6.87 -0.71 -1.88
CA ASP A 51 -6.53 -1.82 -2.77
C ASP A 51 -7.79 -2.46 -3.39
N GLU A 52 -8.88 -2.60 -2.63
CA GLU A 52 -10.18 -3.06 -3.15
C GLU A 52 -10.74 -2.09 -4.22
N TYR A 53 -10.59 -0.78 -4.00
CA TYR A 53 -11.01 0.25 -4.96
C TYR A 53 -10.18 0.17 -6.25
N LEU A 54 -8.86 0.09 -6.16
CA LEU A 54 -7.98 -0.06 -7.31
C LEU A 54 -8.27 -1.34 -8.10
N SER A 55 -8.48 -2.46 -7.41
CA SER A 55 -8.86 -3.73 -8.03
C SER A 55 -10.21 -3.63 -8.76
N SER A 56 -11.14 -2.86 -8.22
CA SER A 56 -12.45 -2.65 -8.86
C SER A 56 -12.34 -1.81 -10.12
N ILE A 57 -11.47 -0.79 -10.15
CA ILE A 57 -11.14 -0.02 -11.35
C ILE A 57 -10.48 -0.92 -12.40
N GLU A 58 -9.47 -1.69 -12.02
CA GLU A 58 -8.72 -2.55 -12.93
C GLU A 58 -9.60 -3.60 -13.62
N LYS A 59 -10.54 -4.17 -12.88
CA LYS A 59 -11.46 -5.18 -13.41
C LYS A 59 -12.53 -4.59 -14.33
N PHE A 60 -12.93 -3.34 -14.12
CA PHE A 60 -14.08 -2.72 -14.77
C PHE A 60 -14.04 -2.77 -16.30
N PRO A 61 -12.96 -2.42 -17.00
CA PRO A 61 -12.91 -2.43 -18.47
C PRO A 61 -13.15 -3.80 -19.09
N ASN A 62 -12.75 -4.86 -18.39
CA ASN A 62 -12.82 -6.24 -18.87
C ASN A 62 -14.12 -6.97 -18.51
N GLN A 63 -15.04 -6.30 -17.79
CA GLN A 63 -16.33 -6.86 -17.41
C GLN A 63 -17.33 -6.77 -18.54
N LYS A 64 -18.25 -7.75 -18.61
CA LYS A 64 -19.42 -7.68 -19.51
C LYS A 64 -20.33 -6.54 -19.10
N GLU A 65 -21.04 -5.92 -20.06
CA GLU A 65 -21.90 -4.76 -19.79
C GLU A 65 -22.89 -4.98 -18.63
N LYS A 66 -23.52 -6.15 -18.56
CA LYS A 66 -24.41 -6.50 -17.46
C LYS A 66 -23.74 -6.58 -16.09
N ASP A 67 -22.43 -6.86 -16.05
CA ASP A 67 -21.65 -7.02 -14.81
C ASP A 67 -21.03 -5.69 -14.38
N LYS A 68 -20.86 -4.74 -15.30
CA LYS A 68 -20.33 -3.40 -15.01
C LYS A 68 -21.22 -2.64 -14.01
N ILE A 69 -22.54 -2.76 -14.13
CA ILE A 69 -23.47 -2.11 -13.20
C ILE A 69 -23.40 -2.71 -11.78
N LEU A 70 -22.89 -3.94 -11.64
CA LEU A 70 -22.68 -4.57 -10.34
C LEU A 70 -21.36 -4.17 -9.69
N ASN A 71 -20.45 -3.56 -10.46
CA ASN A 71 -19.19 -3.07 -9.94
C ASN A 71 -19.41 -1.74 -9.20
N PRO A 72 -19.04 -1.63 -7.91
CA PRO A 72 -19.25 -0.41 -7.12
C PRO A 72 -18.69 0.87 -7.77
N VAL A 73 -17.56 0.77 -8.52
CA VAL A 73 -16.94 1.95 -9.14
C VAL A 73 -17.82 2.59 -10.21
N TRP A 74 -18.74 1.83 -10.84
CA TRP A 74 -19.76 2.39 -11.72
C TRP A 74 -20.61 3.44 -11.02
N HIS A 75 -21.10 3.11 -9.84
CA HIS A 75 -21.97 4.00 -9.06
C HIS A 75 -21.19 5.16 -8.44
N ILE A 76 -20.00 4.89 -7.91
CA ILE A 76 -19.14 5.91 -7.31
C ILE A 76 -18.75 7.00 -8.31
N HIS A 77 -18.54 6.63 -9.56
CA HIS A 77 -18.15 7.53 -10.64
C HIS A 77 -19.28 7.91 -11.60
N ASN A 78 -20.54 7.71 -11.21
CA ASN A 78 -21.71 8.06 -12.04
C ASN A 78 -21.61 7.50 -13.47
N GLY A 79 -21.22 6.24 -13.61
CA GLY A 79 -21.10 5.55 -14.89
C GLY A 79 -19.82 5.82 -15.69
N LYS A 80 -18.88 6.60 -15.14
CA LYS A 80 -17.63 6.99 -15.81
C LYS A 80 -16.40 6.72 -14.93
N PRO A 81 -16.11 5.45 -14.59
CA PRO A 81 -14.92 5.11 -13.82
C PRO A 81 -13.63 5.53 -14.53
N PRO A 82 -12.56 5.82 -13.79
CA PRO A 82 -11.24 6.08 -14.36
C PRO A 82 -10.76 4.92 -15.23
N THR A 83 -10.01 5.25 -16.28
CA THR A 83 -9.41 4.27 -17.22
C THR A 83 -7.89 4.14 -17.02
N GLU A 84 -7.34 4.81 -16.00
CA GLU A 84 -5.92 4.72 -15.68
C GLU A 84 -5.54 3.27 -15.36
N LYS A 85 -4.46 2.81 -15.98
CA LYS A 85 -3.89 1.49 -15.67
C LYS A 85 -3.34 1.47 -14.25
N ILE A 86 -3.82 0.55 -13.44
CA ILE A 86 -3.28 0.35 -12.08
C ILE A 86 -1.91 -0.32 -12.19
N VAL A 87 -0.88 0.39 -11.76
CA VAL A 87 0.52 -0.05 -11.87
C VAL A 87 0.92 -0.89 -10.67
N MET A 88 0.44 -0.52 -9.48
CA MET A 88 0.73 -1.24 -8.25
C MET A 88 -0.37 -0.98 -7.20
N PRO A 89 -0.58 -1.91 -6.26
CA PRO A 89 -1.50 -1.72 -5.15
C PRO A 89 -0.93 -0.71 -4.13
N PHE A 90 -1.82 -0.10 -3.35
CA PHE A 90 -1.47 0.85 -2.30
C PHE A 90 -0.61 0.23 -1.20
N SER A 91 -0.89 -1.02 -0.84
CA SER A 91 -0.07 -1.80 0.10
C SER A 91 1.38 -1.91 -0.35
N MET A 92 1.63 -2.05 -1.66
CA MET A 92 2.98 -2.07 -2.21
C MET A 92 3.65 -0.69 -2.12
N LEU A 93 2.91 0.40 -2.36
CA LEU A 93 3.43 1.76 -2.13
C LEU A 93 3.82 2.00 -0.68
N LEU A 94 3.03 1.53 0.29
CA LEU A 94 3.37 1.63 1.71
C LEU A 94 4.67 0.90 2.04
N ASN A 95 4.86 -0.30 1.49
CA ASN A 95 6.11 -1.04 1.64
C ASN A 95 7.28 -0.31 1.00
N LEU A 96 7.07 0.31 -0.16
CA LEU A 96 8.09 1.08 -0.86
C LEU A 96 8.49 2.34 -0.06
N VAL A 97 7.54 3.05 0.52
CA VAL A 97 7.82 4.18 1.44
C VAL A 97 8.67 3.71 2.61
N GLY A 98 8.30 2.58 3.23
CA GLY A 98 9.01 2.02 4.37
C GLY A 98 10.44 1.57 4.09
N SER A 99 10.66 0.98 2.91
CA SER A 99 11.98 0.46 2.51
C SER A 99 12.90 1.55 1.95
N SER A 100 12.33 2.58 1.32
CA SER A 100 13.11 3.68 0.71
C SER A 100 13.32 4.88 1.64
N ASN A 101 12.63 4.92 2.80
CA ASN A 101 12.53 6.09 3.67
C ASN A 101 12.12 7.36 2.89
N ALA A 102 11.24 7.21 1.91
CA ALA A 102 10.77 8.33 1.09
C ALA A 102 9.85 9.23 1.93
N ASP A 103 10.27 10.47 2.16
CA ASP A 103 9.54 11.50 2.90
C ASP A 103 8.73 12.45 2.01
N ASN A 104 8.91 12.35 0.69
CA ASN A 104 8.20 13.15 -0.30
C ASN A 104 7.96 12.39 -1.62
N LYS A 105 6.99 12.88 -2.41
CA LYS A 105 6.60 12.31 -3.69
C LYS A 105 7.76 12.16 -4.67
N LYS A 106 8.64 13.16 -4.75
CA LYS A 106 9.77 13.17 -5.70
C LYS A 106 10.73 12.01 -5.46
N ILE A 107 11.01 11.71 -4.20
CA ILE A 107 11.86 10.57 -3.83
C ILE A 107 11.13 9.27 -4.12
N LEU A 108 9.86 9.13 -3.72
CA LEU A 108 9.07 7.92 -3.96
C LEU A 108 8.95 7.60 -5.45
N TRP A 109 8.70 8.61 -6.31
CA TRP A 109 8.68 8.45 -7.76
C TRP A 109 10.01 7.98 -8.36
N LYS A 110 11.16 8.36 -7.79
CA LYS A 110 12.46 7.81 -8.22
C LYS A 110 12.54 6.30 -7.99
N PHE A 111 11.98 5.81 -6.89
CA PHE A 111 11.93 4.37 -6.61
C PHE A 111 10.90 3.66 -7.49
N ILE A 112 9.72 4.23 -7.70
CA ILE A 112 8.72 3.68 -8.62
C ILE A 112 9.32 3.51 -10.01
N ASN A 113 10.03 4.50 -10.51
CA ASN A 113 10.64 4.47 -11.84
C ASN A 113 11.81 3.46 -11.99
N ARG A 114 12.34 2.91 -10.90
CA ARG A 114 13.28 1.78 -10.99
C ARG A 114 12.61 0.49 -11.46
N PHE A 115 11.33 0.32 -11.13
CA PHE A 115 10.53 -0.84 -11.49
C PHE A 115 9.68 -0.61 -12.74
N HIS A 116 9.31 0.66 -13.01
CA HIS A 116 8.42 1.09 -14.08
C HIS A 116 9.03 2.30 -14.79
N GLN A 117 10.00 2.06 -15.71
CA GLN A 117 10.88 3.10 -16.25
C GLN A 117 10.18 4.18 -17.09
N GLU A 118 9.02 3.89 -17.69
CA GLU A 118 8.38 4.77 -18.67
C GLU A 118 7.18 5.56 -18.10
N ILE A 119 6.84 5.39 -16.82
CA ILE A 119 5.68 6.08 -16.25
C ILE A 119 6.05 7.44 -15.66
N LYS A 120 5.16 8.42 -15.85
CA LYS A 120 5.35 9.79 -15.32
C LYS A 120 4.14 10.21 -14.49
N PRO A 121 4.32 11.02 -13.45
CA PRO A 121 3.21 11.48 -12.58
C PRO A 121 2.02 12.05 -13.35
N LYS A 122 2.27 12.82 -14.39
CA LYS A 122 1.22 13.46 -15.21
C LYS A 122 0.33 12.47 -15.97
N ASP A 123 0.86 11.28 -16.29
CA ASP A 123 0.16 10.26 -17.08
C ASP A 123 -0.55 9.24 -16.17
N TYR A 124 -0.28 9.30 -14.85
CA TYR A 124 -0.82 8.42 -13.81
C TYR A 124 -1.32 9.21 -12.59
N PRO A 125 -2.37 10.04 -12.75
CA PRO A 125 -2.87 10.91 -11.68
C PRO A 125 -3.38 10.15 -10.45
N ILE A 126 -3.96 8.95 -10.60
CA ILE A 126 -4.34 8.10 -9.47
C ILE A 126 -3.10 7.69 -8.69
N LEU A 127 -2.10 7.12 -9.38
CA LEU A 127 -0.85 6.70 -8.74
C LEU A 127 -0.15 7.89 -8.09
N ASP A 128 -0.13 9.05 -8.73
CA ASP A 128 0.49 10.26 -8.16
C ASP A 128 -0.20 10.70 -6.86
N GLY A 129 -1.54 10.66 -6.82
CA GLY A 129 -2.30 10.90 -5.59
C GLY A 129 -1.99 9.86 -4.50
N LEU A 130 -1.93 8.58 -4.88
CA LEU A 130 -1.61 7.50 -3.95
C LEU A 130 -0.23 7.64 -3.31
N THR A 131 0.76 8.22 -4.00
CA THR A 131 2.10 8.45 -3.42
C THR A 131 2.06 9.36 -2.21
N GLU A 132 1.26 10.42 -2.26
CA GLU A 132 1.09 11.36 -1.14
C GLU A 132 0.34 10.68 0.02
N TYR A 133 -0.74 9.98 -0.27
CA TYR A 133 -1.50 9.23 0.74
C TYR A 133 -0.63 8.18 1.43
N ALA A 134 0.21 7.47 0.69
CA ALA A 134 1.11 6.46 1.25
C ALA A 134 2.13 7.07 2.21
N ILE A 135 2.74 8.20 1.84
CA ILE A 135 3.69 8.93 2.70
C ILE A 135 2.99 9.40 3.97
N ASN A 136 1.81 10.03 3.86
CA ASN A 136 1.05 10.51 5.01
C ASN A 136 0.65 9.36 5.95
N TYR A 137 0.11 8.27 5.38
CA TYR A 137 -0.29 7.10 6.16
C TYR A 137 0.91 6.46 6.87
N PHE A 138 2.02 6.29 6.16
CA PHE A 138 3.23 5.70 6.71
C PHE A 138 3.75 6.54 7.89
N LYS A 139 3.93 7.84 7.70
CA LYS A 139 4.42 8.78 8.70
C LYS A 139 3.54 8.84 9.94
N ASP A 140 2.21 8.84 9.77
CA ASP A 140 1.29 9.05 10.87
C ASP A 140 0.86 7.74 11.57
N LYS A 141 0.86 6.60 10.86
CA LYS A 141 0.29 5.33 11.36
C LYS A 141 1.30 4.18 11.44
N VAL A 142 2.29 4.14 10.57
CA VAL A 142 3.27 3.03 10.55
C VAL A 142 4.51 3.40 11.35
N GLU A 143 5.14 4.52 11.06
CA GLU A 143 6.41 4.91 11.65
C GLU A 143 6.36 5.03 13.19
N PRO A 144 5.34 5.68 13.82
CA PRO A 144 5.26 5.78 15.26
C PRO A 144 5.08 4.44 15.98
N ASN A 145 4.57 3.42 15.26
CA ASN A 145 4.32 2.09 15.79
C ASN A 145 5.47 1.10 15.51
N LYS A 146 6.51 1.51 14.80
CA LYS A 146 7.69 0.68 14.56
C LYS A 146 8.40 0.39 15.89
N ARG A 147 8.53 -0.89 16.22
CA ARG A 147 9.31 -1.36 17.36
C ARG A 147 10.57 -2.02 16.84
N PHE A 148 11.71 -1.43 17.16
CA PHE A 148 13.01 -2.01 16.85
C PHE A 148 13.46 -2.88 18.02
N LYS A 149 13.69 -4.16 17.73
CA LYS A 149 14.30 -5.11 18.67
C LYS A 149 15.79 -5.18 18.36
N LYS A 150 16.64 -5.15 19.40
CA LYS A 150 18.06 -5.48 19.23
C LYS A 150 18.18 -6.94 18.80
N PRO A 151 18.93 -7.24 17.74
CA PRO A 151 19.10 -8.61 17.30
C PRO A 151 19.82 -9.45 18.39
N SER A 152 19.43 -10.69 18.55
CA SER A 152 20.17 -11.67 19.30
C SER A 152 21.52 -11.97 18.67
N SER A 153 22.41 -12.68 19.35
CA SER A 153 23.74 -13.01 18.82
C SER A 153 23.65 -13.80 17.50
N ASN A 154 22.67 -14.69 17.36
CA ASN A 154 22.47 -15.48 16.14
C ASN A 154 21.89 -14.62 15.01
N GLU A 155 20.86 -13.81 15.30
CA GLU A 155 20.27 -12.87 14.34
C GLU A 155 21.34 -11.87 13.83
N ARG A 156 22.22 -11.39 14.73
CA ARG A 156 23.31 -10.50 14.35
C ARG A 156 24.31 -11.15 13.40
N LYS A 157 24.74 -12.40 13.70
CA LYS A 157 25.60 -13.17 12.80
C LYS A 157 24.94 -13.40 11.44
N ALA A 158 23.65 -13.76 11.42
CA ALA A 158 22.88 -13.93 10.19
C ALA A 158 22.85 -12.64 9.35
N LEU A 159 22.63 -11.48 9.99
CA LEU A 159 22.62 -10.18 9.31
C LEU A 159 24.02 -9.81 8.78
N GLU A 160 25.08 -10.04 9.55
CA GLU A 160 26.47 -9.81 9.13
C GLU A 160 26.83 -10.71 7.92
N ASN A 161 26.50 -12.00 7.96
CA ASN A 161 26.67 -12.93 6.83
C ASN A 161 25.88 -12.48 5.60
N LEU A 162 24.63 -12.01 5.78
CA LEU A 162 23.81 -11.51 4.70
C LEU A 162 24.44 -10.28 4.04
N VAL A 163 24.87 -9.31 4.83
CA VAL A 163 25.57 -8.12 4.31
C VAL A 163 26.81 -8.50 3.55
N GLN A 164 27.62 -9.43 4.07
CA GLN A 164 28.82 -9.90 3.40
C GLN A 164 28.50 -10.60 2.07
N LYS A 165 27.53 -11.51 2.04
CA LYS A 165 27.11 -12.18 0.81
C LYS A 165 26.56 -11.19 -0.22
N LEU A 166 25.69 -10.25 0.20
CA LEU A 166 25.14 -9.24 -0.69
C LEU A 166 26.19 -8.28 -1.25
N SER A 167 27.21 -7.92 -0.47
CA SER A 167 28.31 -7.05 -0.94
C SER A 167 29.22 -7.71 -1.98
N GLN A 168 29.28 -9.04 -2.03
CA GLN A 168 30.03 -9.82 -3.00
C GLN A 168 29.29 -10.06 -4.32
N ILE A 169 28.02 -9.71 -4.38
CA ILE A 169 27.18 -9.93 -5.57
C ILE A 169 27.58 -8.91 -6.65
N LYS A 170 28.11 -9.40 -7.74
CA LYS A 170 28.27 -8.63 -8.98
C LYS A 170 26.89 -8.41 -9.59
N GLN A 171 26.64 -7.22 -10.15
CA GLN A 171 25.36 -6.83 -10.78
C GLN A 171 24.79 -7.94 -11.69
N ASN A 172 23.47 -8.18 -11.60
CA ASN A 172 22.61 -9.07 -12.41
C ASN A 172 22.18 -10.41 -11.80
N LEU A 173 21.99 -10.51 -10.49
CA LEU A 173 21.26 -11.65 -9.93
C LEU A 173 19.75 -11.54 -10.24
N LYS A 174 19.15 -12.66 -10.55
CA LYS A 174 17.69 -12.77 -10.66
C LYS A 174 17.04 -12.66 -9.27
N PRO A 175 15.79 -12.17 -9.18
CA PRO A 175 15.07 -12.04 -7.90
C PRO A 175 15.04 -13.37 -7.10
N GLU A 176 14.91 -14.52 -7.79
CA GLU A 176 14.88 -15.84 -7.17
C GLU A 176 16.22 -16.22 -6.51
N GLU A 177 17.33 -15.80 -7.11
CA GLU A 177 18.67 -16.03 -6.56
C GLU A 177 18.89 -15.21 -5.29
N ILE A 178 18.44 -13.95 -5.30
CA ILE A 178 18.47 -13.09 -4.11
C ILE A 178 17.61 -13.70 -3.00
N GLN A 179 16.40 -14.14 -3.31
CA GLN A 179 15.49 -14.78 -2.34
C GLN A 179 16.12 -16.05 -1.75
N THR A 180 16.81 -16.85 -2.58
CA THR A 180 17.51 -18.05 -2.13
C THR A 180 18.61 -17.74 -1.13
N ILE A 181 19.37 -16.65 -1.32
CA ILE A 181 20.40 -16.20 -0.37
C ILE A 181 19.79 -15.89 0.99
N PHE A 182 18.68 -15.12 1.03
CA PHE A 182 17.98 -14.80 2.28
C PHE A 182 17.50 -16.06 3.00
N TYR A 183 16.86 -16.98 2.24
CA TYR A 183 16.33 -18.22 2.80
C TYR A 183 17.44 -19.13 3.35
N THR A 184 18.54 -19.26 2.62
CA THR A 184 19.68 -20.10 3.03
C THR A 184 20.31 -19.57 4.33
N ILE A 185 20.56 -18.25 4.41
CA ILE A 185 21.14 -17.64 5.62
C ILE A 185 20.18 -17.78 6.81
N GLY A 186 18.87 -17.55 6.60
CA GLY A 186 17.87 -17.77 7.65
C GLY A 186 17.89 -19.20 8.18
N LYS A 187 17.97 -20.19 7.28
CA LYS A 187 18.00 -21.61 7.65
C LYS A 187 19.31 -22.05 8.36
N GLU A 188 20.44 -21.47 7.97
CA GLU A 188 21.75 -21.74 8.57
C GLU A 188 21.92 -21.17 9.99
N ASN A 189 21.14 -20.15 10.35
CA ASN A 189 21.29 -19.43 11.63
C ASN A 189 20.09 -19.59 12.58
N GLY A 190 19.11 -20.41 12.23
CA GLY A 190 17.97 -20.80 13.08
C GLY A 190 16.71 -20.10 12.72
#